data_412706cb53db7b3c6fcd6f7db297d22c
#
_entry.id   412706cb53db7b3c6fcd6f7db297d22c
#
_cell.length_a   1.000
_cell.length_b   1.000
_cell.length_c   1.000
_cell.angle_alpha   90.00
_cell.angle_beta   90.00
_cell.angle_gamma   90.00
#
_symmetry.space_group_name_H-M   'P 1'
#
loop_
_entity.id
_entity.type
_entity.pdbx_description
1 polymer ?
#
loop_
_entity_poly.entity_id
_entity_poly.type
_entity_poly.pdbx_seq_one_letter_code
_entity_poly.pdbx_strand_id
1 'polypeptide(L)'
;MRRRKGRGRILSDHELAMFSMQMAMLLKSGISPYEGVNILFEDTQSGEGKKLLLRMKEVLSRGERLHTALEASQVFPDYYCHMVEVGEEAGSLDTVLDELTRYYTRQDDFRETISEALSYPLLMIFLMFVVIVVLITRVLPIFGEVFASLGTEMNAFSASLMHFGSRSGRFFLFCILGLGA
;
A
#
# COMPACT_ATOMS: atom_id res chain seq x y z
N MET A 1 -25.22 -9.38 11.85
CA MET A 1 -24.44 -8.44 11.03
C MET A 1 -24.10 -7.20 11.87
N ARG A 2 -22.98 -7.22 12.60
CA ARG A 2 -22.56 -6.14 13.51
C ARG A 2 -21.66 -5.17 12.73
N ARG A 3 -22.17 -3.98 12.43
CA ARG A 3 -21.39 -2.87 11.82
C ARG A 3 -20.20 -2.56 12.75
N ARG A 4 -18.99 -2.91 12.33
CA ARG A 4 -17.73 -2.46 12.96
C ARG A 4 -17.55 -0.95 12.72
N LYS A 5 -17.90 -0.16 13.70
CA LYS A 5 -17.67 1.29 13.74
C LYS A 5 -16.23 1.52 14.24
N GLY A 6 -15.39 2.19 13.45
CA GLY A 6 -14.15 2.81 13.92
C GLY A 6 -12.92 1.89 13.96
N ARG A 7 -12.55 1.25 12.83
CA ARG A 7 -11.21 0.66 12.70
C ARG A 7 -10.20 1.81 12.65
N GLY A 8 -9.32 1.90 13.62
CA GLY A 8 -8.10 2.68 13.55
C GLY A 8 -7.30 2.27 12.29
N ARG A 9 -6.35 3.07 11.84
CA ARG A 9 -5.46 2.71 10.74
C ARG A 9 -4.82 1.35 11.05
N ILE A 10 -5.08 0.34 10.22
CA ILE A 10 -4.42 -0.97 10.33
C ILE A 10 -2.92 -0.74 10.15
N LEU A 11 -2.11 -1.39 10.99
CA LEU A 11 -0.65 -1.37 10.87
C LEU A 11 -0.23 -1.88 9.48
N SER A 12 0.82 -1.29 8.93
CA SER A 12 1.44 -1.77 7.70
C SER A 12 2.12 -3.13 7.91
N ASP A 13 2.36 -3.85 6.82
CA ASP A 13 3.04 -5.15 6.86
C ASP A 13 4.43 -5.00 7.52
N HIS A 14 5.14 -3.91 7.24
CA HIS A 14 6.41 -3.56 7.87
C HIS A 14 6.28 -3.37 9.41
N GLU A 15 5.28 -2.59 9.86
CA GLU A 15 5.05 -2.35 11.29
C GLU A 15 4.67 -3.64 12.03
N LEU A 16 3.88 -4.52 11.39
CA LEU A 16 3.54 -5.84 11.93
C LEU A 16 4.75 -6.76 12.04
N ALA A 17 5.61 -6.80 11.00
CA ALA A 17 6.85 -7.57 11.01
C ALA A 17 7.80 -7.09 12.12
N MET A 18 8.01 -5.78 12.23
CA MET A 18 8.88 -5.19 13.26
C MET A 18 8.39 -5.47 14.68
N PHE A 19 7.10 -5.29 14.94
CA PHE A 19 6.52 -5.59 16.26
C PHE A 19 6.66 -7.08 16.59
N SER A 20 6.36 -7.99 15.63
CA SER A 20 6.49 -9.43 15.82
C SER A 20 7.93 -9.83 16.12
N MET A 21 8.89 -9.30 15.38
CA MET A 21 10.32 -9.58 15.55
C MET A 21 10.81 -9.16 16.95
N GLN A 22 10.49 -7.93 17.36
CA GLN A 22 10.89 -7.42 18.66
C GLN A 22 10.29 -8.23 19.80
N MET A 23 8.98 -8.53 19.73
CA MET A 23 8.31 -9.36 20.73
C MET A 23 8.86 -10.79 20.77
N ALA A 24 9.11 -11.42 19.61
CA ALA A 24 9.69 -12.76 19.56
C ALA A 24 11.08 -12.81 20.23
N MET A 25 11.93 -11.81 19.99
CA MET A 25 13.25 -11.72 20.63
C MET A 25 13.16 -11.59 22.16
N LEU A 26 12.24 -10.75 22.64
CA LEU A 26 12.03 -10.57 24.08
C LEU A 26 11.50 -11.85 24.74
N LEU A 27 10.52 -12.51 24.14
CA LEU A 27 9.97 -13.77 24.66
C LEU A 27 10.98 -14.91 24.66
N LYS A 28 11.81 -15.03 23.61
CA LYS A 28 12.92 -15.99 23.57
C LYS A 28 13.95 -15.76 24.66
N SER A 29 14.11 -14.51 25.11
CA SER A 29 14.95 -14.14 26.24
C SER A 29 14.31 -14.41 27.60
N GLY A 30 13.09 -15.02 27.63
CA GLY A 30 12.36 -15.31 28.84
C GLY A 30 11.59 -14.13 29.43
N ILE A 31 11.46 -13.03 28.69
CA ILE A 31 10.72 -11.85 29.13
C ILE A 31 9.22 -12.10 28.91
N SER A 32 8.38 -11.74 29.87
CA SER A 32 6.93 -11.92 29.75
C SER A 32 6.32 -10.98 28.69
N PRO A 33 5.14 -11.33 28.11
CA PRO A 33 4.47 -10.45 27.16
C PRO A 33 4.20 -9.03 27.68
N TYR A 34 3.82 -8.91 28.97
CA TYR A 34 3.61 -7.62 29.61
C TYR A 34 4.90 -6.78 29.66
N GLU A 35 5.98 -7.39 30.09
CA GLU A 35 7.27 -6.72 30.22
C GLU A 35 7.84 -6.38 28.84
N GLY A 36 7.67 -7.26 27.85
CA GLY A 36 8.02 -6.99 26.45
C GLY A 36 7.32 -5.75 25.90
N VAL A 37 6.01 -5.67 26.06
CA VAL A 37 5.26 -4.46 25.62
C VAL A 37 5.67 -3.22 26.41
N ASN A 38 6.03 -3.35 27.69
CA ASN A 38 6.52 -2.24 28.49
C ASN A 38 7.88 -1.73 27.99
N ILE A 39 8.80 -2.61 27.65
CA ILE A 39 10.10 -2.25 27.07
C ILE A 39 9.90 -1.49 25.73
N LEU A 40 9.05 -2.02 24.86
CA LEU A 40 8.75 -1.36 23.59
C LEU A 40 8.10 0.01 23.79
N PHE A 41 7.25 0.16 24.80
CA PHE A 41 6.64 1.43 25.15
C PHE A 41 7.68 2.47 25.63
N GLU A 42 8.65 2.07 26.42
CA GLU A 42 9.70 2.94 26.93
C GLU A 42 10.67 3.36 25.82
N ASP A 43 11.00 2.46 24.91
CA ASP A 43 11.87 2.72 23.76
C ASP A 43 11.22 3.64 22.72
N THR A 44 9.91 3.60 22.59
CA THR A 44 9.16 4.41 21.63
C THR A 44 9.03 5.85 22.12
N GLN A 45 9.67 6.81 21.42
CA GLN A 45 9.76 8.20 21.87
C GLN A 45 8.42 8.97 21.83
N SER A 46 7.65 8.80 20.75
CA SER A 46 6.36 9.52 20.61
C SER A 46 5.53 8.97 19.44
N GLY A 47 4.29 9.47 19.28
CA GLY A 47 3.44 9.20 18.13
C GLY A 47 2.33 8.19 18.39
N GLU A 48 1.72 7.69 17.31
CA GLU A 48 0.61 6.75 17.38
C GLU A 48 1.05 5.38 17.92
N GLY A 49 2.27 4.94 17.62
CA GLY A 49 2.84 3.70 18.15
C GLY A 49 2.91 3.70 19.67
N LYS A 50 3.33 4.80 20.28
CA LYS A 50 3.39 4.93 21.75
C LYS A 50 2.01 4.86 22.39
N LYS A 51 1.00 5.47 21.77
CA LYS A 51 -0.40 5.38 22.24
C LYS A 51 -0.95 3.96 22.14
N LEU A 52 -0.59 3.25 21.07
CA LEU A 52 -0.94 1.86 20.88
C LEU A 52 -0.34 0.98 21.99
N LEU A 53 0.97 1.08 22.19
CA LEU A 53 1.67 0.31 23.22
C LEU A 53 1.17 0.63 24.63
N LEU A 54 0.80 1.89 24.91
CA LEU A 54 0.17 2.26 26.19
C LEU A 54 -1.15 1.53 26.40
N ARG A 55 -2.03 1.48 25.39
CA ARG A 55 -3.31 0.75 25.49
C ARG A 55 -3.09 -0.74 25.71
N MET A 56 -2.13 -1.34 24.99
CA MET A 56 -1.79 -2.75 25.20
C MET A 56 -1.26 -3.00 26.61
N LYS A 57 -0.36 -2.15 27.10
CA LYS A 57 0.16 -2.20 28.47
C LYS A 57 -0.95 -2.13 29.52
N GLU A 58 -1.94 -1.25 29.33
CA GLU A 58 -3.10 -1.14 30.25
C GLU A 58 -3.93 -2.44 30.31
N VAL A 59 -4.13 -3.11 29.17
CA VAL A 59 -4.86 -4.37 29.11
C VAL A 59 -4.05 -5.49 29.78
N LEU A 60 -2.77 -5.62 29.43
CA LEU A 60 -1.87 -6.62 29.99
C LEU A 60 -1.64 -6.45 31.50
N SER A 61 -1.64 -5.21 32.02
CA SER A 61 -1.49 -4.93 33.46
C SER A 61 -2.65 -5.46 34.32
N ARG A 62 -3.80 -5.76 33.70
CA ARG A 62 -4.96 -6.40 34.35
C ARG A 62 -4.87 -7.94 34.39
N GLY A 63 -3.77 -8.49 33.87
CA GLY A 63 -3.58 -9.94 33.76
C GLY A 63 -4.21 -10.56 32.53
N GLU A 64 -4.67 -9.74 31.58
CA GLU A 64 -5.20 -10.21 30.30
C GLU A 64 -4.07 -10.76 29.41
N ARG A 65 -4.44 -11.60 28.46
CA ARG A 65 -3.51 -12.22 27.51
C ARG A 65 -3.10 -11.23 26.39
N LEU A 66 -2.00 -11.53 25.70
CA LEU A 66 -1.49 -10.68 24.62
C LEU A 66 -2.49 -10.56 23.46
N HIS A 67 -3.12 -11.68 23.03
CA HIS A 67 -4.12 -11.63 21.96
C HIS A 67 -5.27 -10.67 22.31
N THR A 68 -5.74 -10.67 23.57
CA THR A 68 -6.79 -9.76 24.05
C THR A 68 -6.35 -8.29 23.96
N ALA A 69 -5.10 -8.00 24.30
CA ALA A 69 -4.54 -6.66 24.18
C ALA A 69 -4.42 -6.20 22.72
N LEU A 70 -4.05 -7.11 21.81
CA LEU A 70 -3.99 -6.86 20.37
C LEU A 70 -5.38 -6.56 19.79
N GLU A 71 -6.38 -7.37 20.12
CA GLU A 71 -7.76 -7.17 19.70
C GLU A 71 -8.35 -5.85 20.22
N ALA A 72 -8.10 -5.52 21.48
CA ALA A 72 -8.55 -4.26 22.09
C ALA A 72 -7.99 -3.03 21.40
N SER A 73 -6.80 -3.14 20.80
CA SER A 73 -6.15 -2.06 20.06
C SER A 73 -6.85 -1.72 18.73
N GLN A 74 -7.53 -2.67 18.10
CA GLN A 74 -8.26 -2.58 16.83
C GLN A 74 -7.40 -2.17 15.61
N VAL A 75 -6.09 -2.25 15.71
CA VAL A 75 -5.16 -1.91 14.62
C VAL A 75 -4.46 -3.13 14.03
N PHE A 76 -4.48 -4.27 14.72
CA PHE A 76 -3.97 -5.54 14.21
C PHE A 76 -5.01 -6.26 13.35
N PRO A 77 -4.60 -6.97 12.28
CA PRO A 77 -5.49 -7.83 11.49
C PRO A 77 -6.07 -8.96 12.33
N ASP A 78 -7.30 -9.39 12.02
CA ASP A 78 -7.94 -10.53 12.72
C ASP A 78 -7.07 -11.80 12.65
N TYR A 79 -6.44 -12.06 11.50
CA TYR A 79 -5.50 -13.18 11.33
C TYR A 79 -4.34 -13.13 12.32
N TYR A 80 -3.75 -11.94 12.52
CA TYR A 80 -2.64 -11.74 13.46
C TYR A 80 -3.06 -12.09 14.89
N CYS A 81 -4.21 -11.57 15.34
CA CYS A 81 -4.72 -11.82 16.69
C CYS A 81 -5.00 -13.32 16.93
N HIS A 82 -5.62 -14.00 15.96
CA HIS A 82 -5.88 -15.44 16.07
C HIS A 82 -4.59 -16.29 16.11
N MET A 83 -3.58 -15.93 15.33
CA MET A 83 -2.30 -16.65 15.38
C MET A 83 -1.62 -16.49 16.75
N VAL A 84 -1.66 -15.28 17.32
CA VAL A 84 -1.13 -15.02 18.66
C VAL A 84 -1.92 -15.79 19.72
N GLU A 85 -3.24 -15.84 19.63
CA GLU A 85 -4.11 -16.65 20.51
C GLU A 85 -3.70 -18.13 20.51
N VAL A 86 -3.55 -18.73 19.33
CA VAL A 86 -3.10 -20.11 19.17
C VAL A 86 -1.70 -20.32 19.76
N GLY A 87 -0.79 -19.37 19.56
CA GLY A 87 0.57 -19.42 20.15
C GLY A 87 0.56 -19.35 21.68
N GLU A 88 -0.31 -18.54 22.27
CA GLU A 88 -0.48 -18.45 23.71
C GLU A 88 -1.06 -19.73 24.31
N GLU A 89 -2.07 -20.32 23.65
CA GLU A 89 -2.69 -21.57 24.11
C GLU A 89 -1.73 -22.76 24.02
N ALA A 90 -0.91 -22.80 22.94
CA ALA A 90 0.08 -23.84 22.74
C ALA A 90 1.36 -23.66 23.57
N GLY A 91 1.54 -22.51 24.23
CA GLY A 91 2.78 -22.18 24.95
C GLY A 91 3.99 -21.96 24.02
N SER A 92 3.76 -21.64 22.75
CA SER A 92 4.77 -21.45 21.72
C SER A 92 4.67 -20.07 21.04
N LEU A 93 4.37 -19.06 21.84
CA LEU A 93 4.13 -17.69 21.39
C LEU A 93 5.34 -17.08 20.68
N ASP A 94 6.54 -17.35 21.15
CA ASP A 94 7.80 -16.94 20.54
C ASP A 94 7.96 -17.47 19.12
N THR A 95 7.62 -18.73 18.90
CA THR A 95 7.65 -19.39 17.59
C THR A 95 6.62 -18.79 16.63
N VAL A 96 5.40 -18.59 17.12
CA VAL A 96 4.34 -17.98 16.32
C VAL A 96 4.69 -16.56 15.90
N LEU A 97 5.27 -15.78 16.80
CA LEU A 97 5.70 -14.41 16.47
C LEU A 97 6.87 -14.39 15.46
N ASP A 98 7.76 -15.37 15.50
CA ASP A 98 8.78 -15.55 14.46
C ASP A 98 8.15 -15.85 13.08
N GLU A 99 7.18 -16.73 13.03
CA GLU A 99 6.48 -17.04 11.78
C GLU A 99 5.68 -15.85 11.25
N LEU A 100 5.04 -15.07 12.14
CA LEU A 100 4.39 -13.82 11.77
C LEU A 100 5.39 -12.79 11.24
N THR A 101 6.58 -12.70 11.84
CA THR A 101 7.68 -11.86 11.33
C THR A 101 8.02 -12.23 9.90
N ARG A 102 8.27 -13.52 9.63
CA ARG A 102 8.61 -14.01 8.28
C ARG A 102 7.47 -13.79 7.28
N TYR A 103 6.24 -13.99 7.70
CA TYR A 103 5.07 -13.80 6.86
C TYR A 103 4.91 -12.35 6.44
N TYR A 104 4.94 -11.42 7.38
CA TYR A 104 4.75 -9.99 7.08
C TYR A 104 5.97 -9.35 6.40
N THR A 105 7.20 -9.80 6.70
CA THR A 105 8.39 -9.38 5.95
C THR A 105 8.28 -9.75 4.48
N ARG A 106 7.88 -11.00 4.18
CA ARG A 106 7.65 -11.41 2.78
C ARG A 106 6.56 -10.60 2.09
N GLN A 107 5.49 -10.26 2.80
CA GLN A 107 4.42 -9.42 2.23
C GLN A 107 4.92 -8.00 1.91
N ASP A 108 5.73 -7.43 2.78
CA ASP A 108 6.34 -6.11 2.60
C ASP A 108 7.28 -6.10 1.37
N ASP A 109 8.20 -7.07 1.31
CA ASP A 109 9.13 -7.27 0.17
C ASP A 109 8.38 -7.42 -1.17
N PHE A 110 7.28 -8.17 -1.19
CA PHE A 110 6.45 -8.33 -2.39
C PHE A 110 5.84 -7.01 -2.85
N ARG A 111 5.34 -6.18 -1.95
CA ARG A 111 4.74 -4.89 -2.28
C ARG A 111 5.78 -3.92 -2.84
N GLU A 112 6.96 -3.87 -2.24
CA GLU A 112 8.07 -3.03 -2.70
C GLU A 112 8.52 -3.45 -4.10
N THR A 113 8.77 -4.74 -4.30
CA THR A 113 9.20 -5.30 -5.59
C THR A 113 8.18 -5.05 -6.71
N ILE A 114 6.88 -5.20 -6.44
CA ILE A 114 5.82 -4.93 -7.43
C ILE A 114 5.74 -3.45 -7.79
N SER A 115 5.85 -2.57 -6.79
CA SER A 115 5.80 -1.12 -7.00
C SER A 115 6.97 -0.64 -7.87
N GLU A 116 8.17 -1.15 -7.63
CA GLU A 116 9.35 -0.85 -8.43
C GLU A 116 9.25 -1.43 -9.85
N ALA A 117 8.84 -2.70 -9.97
CA ALA A 117 8.72 -3.37 -11.25
C ALA A 117 7.67 -2.74 -12.18
N LEU A 118 6.59 -2.17 -11.64
CA LEU A 118 5.55 -1.51 -12.43
C LEU A 118 5.87 -0.07 -12.81
N SER A 119 6.77 0.58 -12.10
CA SER A 119 7.16 1.97 -12.35
C SER A 119 7.73 2.18 -13.76
N TYR A 120 8.61 1.29 -14.20
CA TYR A 120 9.23 1.38 -15.52
C TYR A 120 8.25 1.12 -16.69
N PRO A 121 7.44 0.04 -16.70
CA PRO A 121 6.43 -0.16 -17.73
C PRO A 121 5.41 0.98 -17.81
N LEU A 122 4.97 1.52 -16.68
CA LEU A 122 4.03 2.65 -16.65
C LEU A 122 4.63 3.90 -17.32
N LEU A 123 5.90 4.21 -17.03
CA LEU A 123 6.60 5.33 -17.65
C LEU A 123 6.76 5.13 -19.17
N MET A 124 7.07 3.91 -19.63
CA MET A 124 7.17 3.58 -21.05
C MET A 124 5.83 3.70 -21.77
N ILE A 125 4.75 3.18 -21.17
CA ILE A 125 3.40 3.30 -21.73
C ILE A 125 2.98 4.77 -21.79
N PHE A 126 3.27 5.55 -20.76
CA PHE A 126 2.99 6.99 -20.75
C PHE A 126 3.75 7.72 -21.86
N LEU A 127 5.06 7.46 -22.02
CA LEU A 127 5.87 8.07 -23.07
C LEU A 127 5.34 7.71 -24.47
N MET A 128 5.04 6.40 -24.69
CA MET A 128 4.46 5.93 -25.95
C MET A 128 3.13 6.63 -26.25
N PHE A 129 2.29 6.79 -25.24
CA PHE A 129 1.01 7.48 -25.37
C PHE A 129 1.18 8.97 -25.73
N VAL A 130 2.14 9.67 -25.11
CA VAL A 130 2.48 11.06 -25.46
C VAL A 130 2.93 11.16 -26.91
N VAL A 131 3.79 10.25 -27.38
CA VAL A 131 4.26 10.23 -28.78
C VAL A 131 3.09 10.01 -29.74
N ILE A 132 2.19 9.08 -29.45
CA ILE A 132 1.00 8.84 -30.29
C ILE A 132 0.11 10.08 -30.36
N VAL A 133 -0.13 10.75 -29.23
CA VAL A 133 -0.93 11.98 -29.19
C VAL A 133 -0.28 13.10 -30.00
N VAL A 134 1.04 13.28 -29.90
CA VAL A 134 1.77 14.26 -30.71
C VAL A 134 1.68 13.93 -32.22
N LEU A 135 1.82 12.66 -32.60
CA LEU A 135 1.66 12.20 -33.98
C LEU A 135 0.26 12.54 -34.53
N ILE A 136 -0.79 12.20 -33.75
CA ILE A 136 -2.18 12.45 -34.19
C ILE A 136 -2.47 13.96 -34.29
N THR A 137 -1.98 14.77 -33.34
CA THR A 137 -2.34 16.18 -33.24
C THR A 137 -1.47 17.11 -34.13
N ARG A 138 -0.23 16.70 -34.40
CA ARG A 138 0.73 17.53 -35.14
C ARG A 138 1.07 16.99 -36.53
N VAL A 139 1.29 15.69 -36.64
CA VAL A 139 1.76 15.09 -37.89
C VAL A 139 0.60 14.79 -38.84
N LEU A 140 -0.50 14.23 -38.32
CA LEU A 140 -1.67 13.89 -39.13
C LEU A 140 -2.28 15.10 -39.88
N PRO A 141 -2.44 16.30 -39.27
CA PRO A 141 -2.95 17.47 -40.00
C PRO A 141 -2.07 17.90 -41.17
N ILE A 142 -0.73 17.81 -41.04
CA ILE A 142 0.21 18.16 -42.11
C ILE A 142 0.01 17.26 -43.32
N PHE A 143 -0.17 15.96 -43.10
CA PHE A 143 -0.49 15.03 -44.18
C PHE A 143 -1.85 15.32 -44.81
N GLY A 144 -2.86 15.71 -44.01
CA GLY A 144 -4.18 16.11 -44.49
C GLY A 144 -4.11 17.28 -45.48
N GLU A 145 -3.32 18.30 -45.20
CA GLU A 145 -3.12 19.44 -46.08
C GLU A 145 -2.42 19.04 -47.40
N VAL A 146 -1.42 18.16 -47.33
CA VAL A 146 -0.71 17.65 -48.51
C VAL A 146 -1.64 16.81 -49.40
N PHE A 147 -2.46 15.92 -48.85
CA PHE A 147 -3.41 15.09 -49.59
C PHE A 147 -4.54 15.95 -50.21
N ALA A 148 -5.02 16.97 -49.50
CA ALA A 148 -5.99 17.92 -50.05
C ALA A 148 -5.44 18.69 -51.26
N SER A 149 -4.16 19.04 -51.25
CA SER A 149 -3.49 19.72 -52.37
C SER A 149 -3.29 18.82 -53.60
N LEU A 150 -3.29 17.48 -53.40
CA LEU A 150 -3.16 16.48 -54.48
C LEU A 150 -4.52 16.04 -55.06
N GLY A 151 -5.64 16.62 -54.61
CA GLY A 151 -6.99 16.34 -55.14
C GLY A 151 -7.54 14.95 -54.80
N THR A 152 -7.00 14.27 -53.81
CA THR A 152 -7.47 12.95 -53.36
C THR A 152 -8.41 13.11 -52.16
N GLU A 153 -9.66 12.65 -52.28
CA GLU A 153 -10.63 12.70 -51.18
C GLU A 153 -10.17 11.83 -50.00
N MET A 154 -10.08 12.43 -48.84
CA MET A 154 -9.75 11.73 -47.58
C MET A 154 -10.88 10.78 -47.20
N ASN A 155 -10.54 9.50 -46.93
CA ASN A 155 -11.47 8.51 -46.40
C ASN A 155 -12.10 8.98 -45.10
N ALA A 156 -13.38 8.68 -44.90
CA ALA A 156 -14.21 9.04 -43.73
C ALA A 156 -13.55 8.66 -42.36
N PHE A 157 -12.65 7.70 -42.38
CA PHE A 157 -11.86 7.26 -41.21
C PHE A 157 -10.85 8.34 -40.77
N SER A 158 -10.16 8.99 -41.72
CA SER A 158 -9.21 10.07 -41.41
C SER A 158 -9.89 11.32 -40.87
N ALA A 159 -11.08 11.64 -41.40
CA ALA A 159 -11.89 12.76 -40.94
C ALA A 159 -12.41 12.53 -39.48
N SER A 160 -12.81 11.30 -39.14
CA SER A 160 -13.24 10.93 -37.79
C SER A 160 -12.09 11.02 -36.76
N LEU A 161 -10.87 10.61 -37.16
CA LEU A 161 -9.69 10.73 -36.29
C LEU A 161 -9.29 12.18 -36.04
N MET A 162 -9.40 13.04 -37.03
CA MET A 162 -9.09 14.49 -36.90
C MET A 162 -10.12 15.19 -35.99
N HIS A 163 -11.41 14.84 -36.07
CA HIS A 163 -12.42 15.37 -35.17
C HIS A 163 -12.23 14.93 -33.72
N PHE A 164 -11.77 13.70 -33.51
CA PHE A 164 -11.44 13.19 -32.18
C PHE A 164 -10.20 13.88 -31.61
N GLY A 165 -9.14 14.07 -32.41
CA GLY A 165 -7.89 14.71 -31.97
C GLY A 165 -8.05 16.20 -31.62
N SER A 166 -8.87 16.97 -32.37
CA SER A 166 -9.08 18.40 -32.12
C SER A 166 -9.91 18.69 -30.86
N ARG A 167 -10.83 17.79 -30.51
CA ARG A 167 -11.69 17.92 -29.31
C ARG A 167 -11.01 17.41 -28.06
N SER A 168 -10.18 16.37 -28.17
CA SER A 168 -9.42 15.79 -27.06
C SER A 168 -8.16 16.58 -26.71
N GLY A 169 -7.57 17.32 -27.64
CA GLY A 169 -6.31 18.05 -27.41
C GLY A 169 -6.38 19.08 -26.27
N ARG A 170 -7.53 19.73 -26.08
CA ARG A 170 -7.76 20.63 -24.94
C ARG A 170 -7.95 19.92 -23.62
N PHE A 171 -8.63 18.78 -23.62
CA PHE A 171 -8.78 17.95 -22.41
C PHE A 171 -7.45 17.36 -21.94
N PHE A 172 -6.58 17.01 -22.89
CA PHE A 172 -5.27 16.43 -22.61
C PHE A 172 -4.26 17.42 -22.03
N LEU A 173 -4.29 18.67 -22.50
CA LEU A 173 -3.48 19.76 -21.93
C LEU A 173 -3.85 20.03 -20.47
N PHE A 174 -5.13 19.94 -20.12
CA PHE A 174 -5.60 20.04 -18.74
C PHE A 174 -5.20 18.85 -17.85
N CYS A 175 -5.18 17.63 -18.39
CA CYS A 175 -4.71 16.45 -17.63
C CYS A 175 -3.19 16.48 -17.38
N ILE A 176 -2.39 16.92 -18.32
CA ILE A 176 -0.92 17.04 -18.15
C ILE A 176 -0.58 18.15 -17.16
N LEU A 177 -1.29 19.28 -17.18
CA LEU A 177 -1.11 20.36 -16.21
C LEU A 177 -1.59 20.00 -14.80
N GLY A 178 -2.63 19.14 -14.70
CA GLY A 178 -3.15 18.69 -13.42
C GLY A 178 -2.36 17.57 -12.73
N LEU A 179 -1.52 16.84 -13.47
CA LEU A 179 -0.64 15.80 -12.92
C LEU A 179 0.76 16.32 -12.55
N GLY A 180 1.10 17.56 -12.95
CA GLY A 180 2.40 18.17 -12.70
C GLY A 180 2.40 19.23 -11.58
N ALA A 181 1.27 19.42 -10.87
CA ALA A 181 1.12 20.27 -9.70
C ALA A 181 0.83 19.42 -8.46
#